data_f5fee9eda8a18d18534a4ac19a94b860
#
_entry.id   f5fee9eda8a18d18534a4ac19a94b860
#
_cell.length_a   1.000
_cell.length_b   1.000
_cell.length_c   1.000
_cell.angle_alpha   90.00
_cell.angle_beta   90.00
_cell.angle_gamma   90.00
#
_symmetry.space_group_name_H-M   'P 1'
#
loop_
_entity.id
_entity.type
_entity.pdbx_description
1 polymer ?
#
loop_
_entity_poly.entity_id
_entity_poly.type
_entity_poly.pdbx_seq_one_letter_code
_entity_poly.pdbx_strand_id
1 'polypeptide(L)'
;LDDAARRAQGFSAVKMNATAELDFLGTPKLFDAVAKRVEAAQAAGMDVGLDFHGRVHKPMAKQLAKLLEPLGLLFIEEPLLSENPEGIAEIRELVSTPIALGERLYSRWDFKQFLTGGLVDIIQPDLSHAGGISECRRIAAMAEAFDVAVAPHCPLGPLALASCLQLAATSPNVVLQEMSLGIHYNVGHDLLSFVTDPAPLTAVDGFLPIPEGHGLGITIDEAAVREAHRAPHRWRNPVWRYRDGSFAEW
;
A
#
# COMPACT_ATOMS: atom_id res chain seq x y z
N LEU A 1 14.40 -3.67 -4.64
CA LEU A 1 13.49 -4.71 -5.16
C LEU A 1 14.05 -5.21 -6.48
N ASP A 2 14.09 -6.49 -6.67
CA ASP A 2 14.44 -7.12 -7.95
C ASP A 2 13.13 -7.33 -8.73
N ASP A 3 12.75 -6.34 -9.54
CA ASP A 3 11.48 -6.33 -10.29
C ASP A 3 11.44 -7.50 -11.29
N ALA A 4 12.59 -7.87 -11.87
CA ALA A 4 12.67 -9.01 -12.78
C ALA A 4 12.41 -10.35 -12.06
N ALA A 5 12.94 -10.52 -10.83
CA ALA A 5 12.63 -11.70 -10.01
C ALA A 5 11.15 -11.75 -9.59
N ARG A 6 10.54 -10.62 -9.26
CA ARG A 6 9.08 -10.55 -8.97
C ARG A 6 8.25 -10.86 -10.21
N ARG A 7 8.64 -10.33 -11.37
CA ARG A 7 7.98 -10.67 -12.63
C ARG A 7 8.06 -12.18 -12.95
N ALA A 8 9.21 -12.80 -12.69
CA ALA A 8 9.40 -14.25 -12.85
C ALA A 8 8.53 -15.09 -11.89
N GLN A 9 8.11 -14.52 -10.74
CA GLN A 9 7.16 -15.12 -9.81
C GLN A 9 5.69 -14.90 -10.22
N GLY A 10 5.43 -14.24 -11.36
CA GLY A 10 4.10 -14.00 -11.89
C GLY A 10 3.47 -12.67 -11.47
N PHE A 11 4.13 -11.86 -10.62
CA PHE A 11 3.61 -10.54 -10.27
C PHE A 11 3.57 -9.63 -11.49
N SER A 12 2.48 -8.87 -11.65
CA SER A 12 2.29 -7.92 -12.73
C SER A 12 2.45 -6.46 -12.29
N ALA A 13 2.36 -6.19 -11.00
CA ALA A 13 2.45 -4.83 -10.46
C ALA A 13 3.38 -4.77 -9.25
N VAL A 14 3.95 -3.59 -9.04
CA VAL A 14 4.76 -3.24 -7.87
C VAL A 14 4.32 -1.90 -7.31
N LYS A 15 4.25 -1.81 -5.99
CA LYS A 15 4.11 -0.54 -5.28
C LYS A 15 5.46 -0.11 -4.72
N MET A 16 5.83 1.14 -4.93
CA MET A 16 7.10 1.69 -4.51
C MET A 16 6.91 3.03 -3.81
N ASN A 17 7.75 3.29 -2.80
CA ASN A 17 7.82 4.63 -2.21
C ASN A 17 8.39 5.65 -3.20
N ALA A 18 7.69 6.78 -3.35
CA ALA A 18 8.16 7.93 -4.13
C ALA A 18 9.20 8.76 -3.39
N THR A 19 9.18 8.70 -2.08
CA THR A 19 9.89 9.64 -1.22
C THR A 19 11.35 9.28 -1.02
N ALA A 20 12.22 9.98 -1.76
CA ALA A 20 13.52 10.37 -1.23
C ALA A 20 13.34 11.59 -0.29
N GLU A 21 14.41 12.11 0.28
CA GLU A 21 14.42 13.32 1.11
C GLU A 21 13.82 14.51 0.34
N LEU A 22 12.56 14.84 0.64
CA LEU A 22 11.83 15.96 0.02
C LEU A 22 11.55 17.01 1.10
N ASP A 23 12.14 18.18 0.92
CA ASP A 23 11.81 19.38 1.70
C ASP A 23 10.45 19.95 1.27
N PHE A 24 9.95 20.96 2.02
CA PHE A 24 8.72 21.70 1.66
C PHE A 24 8.74 22.28 0.25
N LEU A 25 9.93 22.73 -0.18
CA LEU A 25 10.15 23.29 -1.52
C LEU A 25 11.46 22.75 -2.09
N GLY A 26 11.43 22.47 -3.36
CA GLY A 26 12.60 22.02 -4.12
C GLY A 26 12.38 22.19 -5.61
N THR A 27 13.38 21.83 -6.40
CA THR A 27 13.29 21.86 -7.85
C THR A 27 12.88 20.50 -8.40
N PRO A 28 12.27 20.44 -9.59
CA PRO A 28 11.88 19.17 -10.23
C PRO A 28 13.00 18.15 -10.39
N LYS A 29 14.27 18.57 -10.35
CA LYS A 29 15.44 17.66 -10.38
C LYS A 29 15.45 16.62 -9.25
N LEU A 30 14.78 16.93 -8.12
CA LEU A 30 14.63 15.98 -7.01
C LEU A 30 13.81 14.73 -7.41
N PHE A 31 13.01 14.86 -8.45
CA PHE A 31 12.13 13.78 -8.91
C PHE A 31 12.75 12.88 -10.00
N ASP A 32 13.89 13.26 -10.57
CA ASP A 32 14.55 12.49 -11.63
C ASP A 32 14.84 11.05 -11.21
N ALA A 33 15.22 10.85 -9.95
CA ALA A 33 15.49 9.52 -9.41
C ALA A 33 14.21 8.67 -9.29
N VAL A 34 13.09 9.33 -8.94
CA VAL A 34 11.77 8.67 -8.84
C VAL A 34 11.31 8.24 -10.21
N ALA A 35 11.33 9.13 -11.20
CA ALA A 35 10.95 8.83 -12.57
C ALA A 35 11.78 7.67 -13.15
N LYS A 36 13.10 7.70 -12.98
CA LYS A 36 13.99 6.60 -13.43
C LYS A 36 13.67 5.26 -12.78
N ARG A 37 13.26 5.24 -11.50
CA ARG A 37 12.87 4.00 -10.85
C ARG A 37 11.55 3.46 -11.40
N VAL A 38 10.58 4.35 -11.69
CA VAL A 38 9.33 3.97 -12.36
C VAL A 38 9.63 3.36 -13.73
N GLU A 39 10.40 4.07 -14.56
CA GLU A 39 10.81 3.60 -15.89
C GLU A 39 11.53 2.25 -15.84
N ALA A 40 12.41 2.04 -14.86
CA ALA A 40 13.12 0.77 -14.68
C ALA A 40 12.18 -0.39 -14.34
N ALA A 41 11.21 -0.18 -13.46
CA ALA A 41 10.21 -1.20 -13.13
C ALA A 41 9.29 -1.51 -14.33
N GLN A 42 8.88 -0.49 -15.08
CA GLN A 42 8.10 -0.66 -16.30
C GLN A 42 8.90 -1.39 -17.39
N ALA A 43 10.19 -1.11 -17.53
CA ALA A 43 11.07 -1.83 -18.46
C ALA A 43 11.24 -3.32 -18.08
N ALA A 44 11.07 -3.68 -16.80
CA ALA A 44 10.98 -5.06 -16.34
C ALA A 44 9.60 -5.70 -16.56
N GLY A 45 8.65 -4.98 -17.15
CA GLY A 45 7.29 -5.46 -17.45
C GLY A 45 6.33 -5.37 -16.26
N MET A 46 6.57 -4.46 -15.30
CA MET A 46 5.71 -4.25 -14.13
C MET A 46 4.86 -2.99 -14.31
N ASP A 47 3.58 -3.08 -13.93
CA ASP A 47 2.78 -1.89 -13.66
C ASP A 47 3.20 -1.28 -12.33
N VAL A 48 3.14 0.05 -12.21
CA VAL A 48 3.69 0.75 -11.04
C VAL A 48 2.63 1.56 -10.33
N GLY A 49 2.35 1.21 -9.07
CA GLY A 49 1.75 2.09 -8.08
C GLY A 49 2.85 2.87 -7.34
N LEU A 50 2.66 4.16 -7.14
CA LEU A 50 3.64 4.99 -6.48
C LEU A 50 3.07 5.63 -5.22
N ASP A 51 3.66 5.28 -4.08
CA ASP A 51 3.23 5.73 -2.77
C ASP A 51 4.00 6.98 -2.34
N PHE A 52 3.29 8.10 -2.19
CA PHE A 52 3.83 9.35 -1.64
C PHE A 52 3.81 9.32 -0.11
N HIS A 53 3.05 8.39 0.46
CA HIS A 53 2.97 8.09 1.87
C HIS A 53 2.61 9.30 2.77
N GLY A 54 1.90 10.28 2.21
CA GLY A 54 1.58 11.53 2.88
C GLY A 54 2.78 12.44 3.21
N ARG A 55 4.00 12.02 2.81
CA ARG A 55 5.26 12.70 3.16
C ARG A 55 5.64 13.83 2.20
N VAL A 56 5.00 13.89 1.05
CA VAL A 56 5.30 14.90 0.04
C VAL A 56 4.44 16.12 0.32
N HIS A 57 5.07 17.26 0.61
CA HIS A 57 4.35 18.50 0.85
C HIS A 57 3.60 18.97 -0.40
N LYS A 58 2.43 19.59 -0.23
CA LYS A 58 1.50 19.91 -1.33
C LYS A 58 2.15 20.58 -2.55
N PRO A 59 3.04 21.59 -2.43
CA PRO A 59 3.70 22.18 -3.59
C PRO A 59 4.52 21.17 -4.40
N MET A 60 5.19 20.26 -3.71
CA MET A 60 6.04 19.25 -4.34
C MET A 60 5.19 18.07 -4.86
N ALA A 61 4.15 17.66 -4.13
CA ALA A 61 3.22 16.62 -4.56
C ALA A 61 2.54 16.98 -5.89
N LYS A 62 2.12 18.24 -6.06
CA LYS A 62 1.55 18.73 -7.33
C LYS A 62 2.53 18.63 -8.48
N GLN A 63 3.79 19.01 -8.27
CA GLN A 63 4.82 18.93 -9.31
C GLN A 63 5.16 17.47 -9.63
N LEU A 64 5.32 16.63 -8.62
CA LEU A 64 5.66 15.22 -8.78
C LEU A 64 4.53 14.47 -9.50
N ALA A 65 3.27 14.62 -9.07
CA ALA A 65 2.13 14.01 -9.73
C ALA A 65 2.07 14.35 -11.22
N LYS A 66 2.25 15.64 -11.55
CA LYS A 66 2.23 16.11 -12.94
C LYS A 66 3.41 15.59 -13.77
N LEU A 67 4.59 15.48 -13.18
CA LEU A 67 5.78 14.94 -13.84
C LEU A 67 5.62 13.45 -14.14
N LEU A 68 4.96 12.72 -13.24
CA LEU A 68 4.78 11.28 -13.36
C LEU A 68 3.59 10.87 -14.24
N GLU A 69 2.64 11.76 -14.47
CA GLU A 69 1.43 11.46 -15.26
C GLU A 69 1.74 10.85 -16.63
N PRO A 70 2.73 11.36 -17.42
CA PRO A 70 3.08 10.78 -18.72
C PRO A 70 3.65 9.36 -18.65
N LEU A 71 4.10 8.91 -17.46
CA LEU A 71 4.62 7.57 -17.27
C LEU A 71 3.51 6.50 -17.11
N GLY A 72 2.24 6.92 -17.00
CA GLY A 72 1.11 6.00 -16.95
C GLY A 72 1.13 5.11 -15.71
N LEU A 73 1.24 5.70 -14.52
CA LEU A 73 1.16 4.96 -13.27
C LEU A 73 -0.20 4.28 -13.09
N LEU A 74 -0.19 3.13 -12.43
CA LEU A 74 -1.38 2.42 -12.03
C LEU A 74 -2.23 3.26 -11.05
N PHE A 75 -1.56 3.90 -10.09
CA PHE A 75 -2.14 4.88 -9.16
C PHE A 75 -1.05 5.68 -8.43
N ILE A 76 -1.46 6.79 -7.83
CA ILE A 76 -0.70 7.52 -6.80
C ILE A 76 -1.39 7.26 -5.46
N GLU A 77 -0.64 6.72 -4.50
CA GLU A 77 -1.10 6.44 -3.15
C GLU A 77 -0.70 7.56 -2.19
N GLU A 78 -1.60 7.90 -1.27
CA GLU A 78 -1.37 8.90 -0.22
C GLU A 78 -0.66 10.17 -0.74
N PRO A 79 -1.20 10.84 -1.80
CA PRO A 79 -0.53 12.01 -2.40
C PRO A 79 -0.26 13.11 -1.39
N LEU A 80 -1.11 13.21 -0.37
CA LEU A 80 -0.99 14.03 0.83
C LEU A 80 -1.55 13.24 2.01
N LEU A 81 -1.37 13.75 3.23
CA LEU A 81 -2.04 13.21 4.41
C LEU A 81 -3.55 13.23 4.23
N SER A 82 -4.24 12.18 4.69
CA SER A 82 -5.70 12.03 4.61
C SER A 82 -6.47 13.13 5.38
N GLU A 83 -5.79 13.80 6.31
CA GLU A 83 -6.33 14.95 7.05
C GLU A 83 -6.48 16.22 6.20
N ASN A 84 -6.00 16.19 4.95
CA ASN A 84 -6.08 17.31 4.01
C ASN A 84 -6.88 16.94 2.74
N PRO A 85 -8.18 16.65 2.86
CA PRO A 85 -9.01 16.24 1.72
C PRO A 85 -9.11 17.33 0.63
N GLU A 86 -9.07 18.60 0.99
CA GLU A 86 -9.07 19.71 0.04
C GLU A 86 -7.79 19.73 -0.82
N GLY A 87 -6.65 19.43 -0.20
CA GLY A 87 -5.39 19.32 -0.94
C GLY A 87 -5.37 18.11 -1.87
N ILE A 88 -5.99 17.00 -1.47
CA ILE A 88 -6.16 15.80 -2.32
C ILE A 88 -7.07 16.14 -3.51
N ALA A 89 -8.15 16.88 -3.31
CA ALA A 89 -9.01 17.37 -4.37
C ALA A 89 -8.23 18.20 -5.41
N GLU A 90 -7.34 19.10 -4.95
CA GLU A 90 -6.49 19.89 -5.85
C GLU A 90 -5.56 18.99 -6.71
N ILE A 91 -5.04 17.90 -6.15
CA ILE A 91 -4.19 16.97 -6.91
C ILE A 91 -5.02 16.19 -7.91
N ARG A 92 -6.20 15.69 -7.49
CA ARG A 92 -7.13 14.99 -8.38
C ARG A 92 -7.54 15.83 -9.60
N GLU A 93 -7.79 17.11 -9.41
CA GLU A 93 -8.12 18.03 -10.52
C GLU A 93 -6.91 18.29 -11.45
N LEU A 94 -5.70 18.05 -10.98
CA LEU A 94 -4.47 18.36 -11.69
C LEU A 94 -4.02 17.25 -12.64
N VAL A 95 -4.30 15.98 -12.30
CA VAL A 95 -3.86 14.78 -13.01
C VAL A 95 -5.01 13.79 -13.23
N SER A 96 -4.89 12.99 -14.29
CA SER A 96 -5.82 11.88 -14.59
C SER A 96 -5.36 10.54 -13.99
N THR A 97 -4.16 10.49 -13.42
CA THR A 97 -3.66 9.31 -12.72
C THR A 97 -4.59 8.95 -11.55
N PRO A 98 -5.04 7.70 -11.42
CA PRO A 98 -5.90 7.29 -10.31
C PRO A 98 -5.28 7.61 -8.94
N ILE A 99 -6.11 8.07 -8.01
CA ILE A 99 -5.71 8.38 -6.64
C ILE A 99 -6.17 7.27 -5.71
N ALA A 100 -5.25 6.76 -4.89
CA ALA A 100 -5.48 5.75 -3.89
C ALA A 100 -5.15 6.27 -2.49
N LEU A 101 -5.92 5.90 -1.47
CA LEU A 101 -5.60 6.12 -0.06
C LEU A 101 -6.45 5.26 0.87
N GLY A 102 -6.06 5.15 2.13
CA GLY A 102 -6.92 4.50 3.10
C GLY A 102 -6.21 3.83 4.28
N GLU A 103 -4.91 3.64 4.26
CA GLU A 103 -4.15 3.04 5.36
C GLU A 103 -4.26 3.82 6.68
N ARG A 104 -4.56 5.11 6.59
CA ARG A 104 -4.71 6.06 7.71
C ARG A 104 -6.17 6.32 8.10
N LEU A 105 -7.12 5.57 7.54
CA LEU A 105 -8.55 5.68 7.81
C LEU A 105 -9.03 4.42 8.53
N TYR A 106 -9.77 4.60 9.61
CA TYR A 106 -10.04 3.52 10.57
C TYR A 106 -11.50 3.06 10.61
N SER A 107 -12.39 3.76 9.93
CA SER A 107 -13.82 3.43 9.90
C SER A 107 -14.50 3.92 8.62
N ARG A 108 -15.67 3.35 8.29
CA ARG A 108 -16.49 3.84 7.15
C ARG A 108 -16.83 5.33 7.24
N TRP A 109 -16.84 5.90 8.43
CA TRP A 109 -17.11 7.33 8.64
C TRP A 109 -15.97 8.19 8.11
N ASP A 110 -14.73 7.72 8.24
CA ASP A 110 -13.54 8.40 7.73
C ASP A 110 -13.51 8.32 6.19
N PHE A 111 -13.81 7.15 5.62
CA PHE A 111 -13.88 6.95 4.17
C PHE A 111 -14.99 7.72 3.50
N LYS A 112 -16.09 8.01 4.23
CA LYS A 112 -17.29 8.63 3.66
C LYS A 112 -17.01 9.93 2.90
N GLN A 113 -16.19 10.82 3.46
CA GLN A 113 -15.90 12.12 2.84
C GLN A 113 -15.16 11.97 1.50
N PHE A 114 -14.24 11.02 1.38
CA PHE A 114 -13.49 10.75 0.15
C PHE A 114 -14.39 10.17 -0.94
N LEU A 115 -15.29 9.29 -0.59
CA LEU A 115 -16.23 8.67 -1.53
C LEU A 115 -17.29 9.68 -1.99
N THR A 116 -17.94 10.39 -1.07
CA THR A 116 -18.98 11.38 -1.43
C THR A 116 -18.41 12.59 -2.16
N GLY A 117 -17.15 12.95 -1.91
CA GLY A 117 -16.43 14.02 -2.60
C GLY A 117 -15.84 13.60 -3.95
N GLY A 118 -15.89 12.31 -4.29
CA GLY A 118 -15.24 11.80 -5.50
C GLY A 118 -13.73 12.04 -5.53
N LEU A 119 -13.07 11.96 -4.36
CA LEU A 119 -11.66 12.35 -4.20
C LEU A 119 -10.68 11.21 -4.49
N VAL A 120 -11.17 9.97 -4.61
CA VAL A 120 -10.37 8.77 -4.78
C VAL A 120 -10.97 7.83 -5.81
N ASP A 121 -10.14 7.05 -6.45
CA ASP A 121 -10.51 6.01 -7.40
C ASP A 121 -10.31 4.61 -6.80
N ILE A 122 -9.43 4.52 -5.80
CA ILE A 122 -9.10 3.30 -5.08
C ILE A 122 -9.07 3.61 -3.59
N ILE A 123 -9.69 2.78 -2.77
CA ILE A 123 -9.50 2.84 -1.32
C ILE A 123 -8.66 1.67 -0.83
N GLN A 124 -7.85 1.91 0.21
CA GLN A 124 -6.88 0.96 0.74
C GLN A 124 -7.05 0.76 2.25
N PRO A 125 -8.23 0.23 2.69
CA PRO A 125 -8.43 -0.04 4.11
C PRO A 125 -7.46 -1.11 4.61
N ASP A 126 -6.85 -0.88 5.76
CA ASP A 126 -6.09 -1.90 6.48
C ASP A 126 -7.00 -2.65 7.45
N LEU A 127 -7.13 -3.95 7.27
CA LEU A 127 -8.03 -4.76 8.10
C LEU A 127 -7.59 -4.83 9.57
N SER A 128 -6.30 -4.65 9.84
CA SER A 128 -5.76 -4.64 11.20
C SER A 128 -6.10 -3.33 11.94
N HIS A 129 -6.34 -2.25 11.20
CA HIS A 129 -6.61 -0.91 11.73
C HIS A 129 -8.09 -0.51 11.64
N ALA A 130 -8.77 -0.88 10.56
CA ALA A 130 -10.11 -0.42 10.23
C ALA A 130 -11.23 -1.37 10.69
N GLY A 131 -11.06 -2.02 11.85
CA GLY A 131 -12.12 -2.81 12.48
C GLY A 131 -12.33 -4.23 11.92
N GLY A 132 -11.33 -4.79 11.27
CA GLY A 132 -11.32 -6.18 10.78
C GLY A 132 -12.22 -6.42 9.57
N ILE A 133 -12.44 -7.70 9.26
CA ILE A 133 -13.19 -8.14 8.07
C ILE A 133 -14.59 -7.51 8.02
N SER A 134 -15.30 -7.47 9.15
CA SER A 134 -16.70 -7.01 9.19
C SER A 134 -16.85 -5.53 8.84
N GLU A 135 -15.96 -4.68 9.31
CA GLU A 135 -16.02 -3.24 9.01
C GLU A 135 -15.47 -2.96 7.59
N CYS A 136 -14.35 -3.61 7.23
CA CYS A 136 -13.78 -3.41 5.89
C CYS A 136 -14.71 -3.92 4.77
N ARG A 137 -15.52 -4.97 5.03
CA ARG A 137 -16.57 -5.38 4.09
C ARG A 137 -17.65 -4.30 3.91
N ARG A 138 -18.01 -3.58 4.98
CA ARG A 138 -18.96 -2.46 4.87
C ARG A 138 -18.35 -1.27 4.15
N ILE A 139 -17.05 -1.01 4.38
CA ILE A 139 -16.28 0.02 3.66
C ILE A 139 -16.24 -0.32 2.17
N ALA A 140 -15.92 -1.57 1.81
CA ALA A 140 -15.88 -2.04 0.43
C ALA A 140 -17.25 -1.94 -0.26
N ALA A 141 -18.33 -2.35 0.40
CA ALA A 141 -19.68 -2.20 -0.14
C ALA A 141 -20.12 -0.74 -0.31
N MET A 142 -19.65 0.15 0.58
CA MET A 142 -19.89 1.59 0.41
C MET A 142 -19.11 2.13 -0.79
N ALA A 143 -17.85 1.73 -0.98
CA ALA A 143 -17.02 2.13 -2.11
C ALA A 143 -17.60 1.64 -3.46
N GLU A 144 -18.12 0.40 -3.49
CA GLU A 144 -18.80 -0.17 -4.67
C GLU A 144 -19.93 0.73 -5.18
N ALA A 145 -20.72 1.32 -4.27
CA ALA A 145 -21.82 2.20 -4.64
C ALA A 145 -21.36 3.55 -5.26
N PHE A 146 -20.08 3.88 -5.18
CA PHE A 146 -19.46 5.06 -5.77
C PHE A 146 -18.54 4.71 -6.95
N ASP A 147 -18.56 3.46 -7.43
CA ASP A 147 -17.65 2.96 -8.49
C ASP A 147 -16.16 3.11 -8.12
N VAL A 148 -15.84 2.90 -6.84
CA VAL A 148 -14.49 2.99 -6.29
C VAL A 148 -13.95 1.59 -6.00
N ALA A 149 -12.76 1.30 -6.51
CA ALA A 149 -12.06 0.05 -6.31
C ALA A 149 -11.48 -0.08 -4.89
N VAL A 150 -11.17 -1.29 -4.49
CA VAL A 150 -10.53 -1.61 -3.21
C VAL A 150 -9.23 -2.37 -3.45
N ALA A 151 -8.14 -1.92 -2.83
CA ALA A 151 -6.86 -2.60 -2.79
C ALA A 151 -6.34 -2.59 -1.34
N PRO A 152 -6.69 -3.58 -0.52
CA PRO A 152 -6.40 -3.56 0.91
C PRO A 152 -4.92 -3.35 1.21
N HIS A 153 -4.61 -2.37 2.06
CA HIS A 153 -3.26 -2.15 2.59
C HIS A 153 -2.84 -3.35 3.44
N CYS A 154 -1.72 -3.98 3.11
CA CYS A 154 -1.26 -5.17 3.81
C CYS A 154 0.26 -5.36 3.77
N PRO A 155 1.07 -4.47 4.37
CA PRO A 155 2.51 -4.65 4.57
C PRO A 155 2.81 -5.54 5.78
N LEU A 156 1.83 -6.27 6.28
CA LEU A 156 1.81 -6.97 7.55
C LEU A 156 1.99 -8.48 7.38
N GLY A 157 1.84 -9.22 8.49
CA GLY A 157 2.06 -10.65 8.57
C GLY A 157 0.92 -11.51 7.97
N PRO A 158 1.04 -12.84 8.09
CA PRO A 158 0.14 -13.80 7.43
C PRO A 158 -1.31 -13.71 7.88
N LEU A 159 -1.58 -13.32 9.14
CA LEU A 159 -2.94 -13.15 9.64
C LEU A 159 -3.66 -11.99 8.96
N ALA A 160 -2.95 -10.88 8.74
CA ALA A 160 -3.48 -9.73 8.02
C ALA A 160 -3.78 -10.10 6.57
N LEU A 161 -2.83 -10.74 5.86
CA LEU A 161 -3.03 -11.17 4.47
C LEU A 161 -4.19 -12.14 4.32
N ALA A 162 -4.27 -13.18 5.17
CA ALA A 162 -5.38 -14.11 5.14
C ALA A 162 -6.73 -13.43 5.39
N SER A 163 -6.78 -12.41 6.26
CA SER A 163 -7.98 -11.60 6.50
C SER A 163 -8.36 -10.78 5.26
N CYS A 164 -7.39 -10.18 4.58
CA CYS A 164 -7.61 -9.46 3.33
C CYS A 164 -8.18 -10.36 2.24
N LEU A 165 -7.69 -11.59 2.13
CA LEU A 165 -8.21 -12.56 1.16
C LEU A 165 -9.65 -12.95 1.44
N GLN A 166 -10.08 -13.01 2.70
CA GLN A 166 -11.51 -13.23 3.05
C GLN A 166 -12.38 -12.01 2.66
N LEU A 167 -11.83 -10.80 2.76
CA LEU A 167 -12.50 -9.61 2.23
C LEU A 167 -12.64 -9.71 0.71
N ALA A 168 -11.55 -10.04 0.01
CA ALA A 168 -11.54 -10.16 -1.45
C ALA A 168 -12.56 -11.20 -1.95
N ALA A 169 -12.70 -12.34 -1.26
CA ALA A 169 -13.67 -13.38 -1.60
C ALA A 169 -15.14 -12.91 -1.54
N THR A 170 -15.42 -11.80 -0.84
CA THR A 170 -16.80 -11.32 -0.59
C THR A 170 -17.07 -9.90 -1.10
N SER A 171 -16.12 -9.29 -1.80
CA SER A 171 -16.20 -7.91 -2.26
C SER A 171 -15.74 -7.82 -3.72
N PRO A 172 -16.66 -7.68 -4.69
CA PRO A 172 -16.35 -7.77 -6.12
C PRO A 172 -15.50 -6.62 -6.63
N ASN A 173 -15.44 -5.51 -5.90
CA ASN A 173 -14.60 -4.34 -6.21
C ASN A 173 -13.19 -4.41 -5.61
N VAL A 174 -12.78 -5.52 -4.98
CA VAL A 174 -11.37 -5.76 -4.63
C VAL A 174 -10.62 -6.16 -5.89
N VAL A 175 -9.70 -5.31 -6.35
CA VAL A 175 -9.01 -5.45 -7.64
C VAL A 175 -7.55 -5.87 -7.51
N LEU A 176 -6.93 -5.55 -6.38
CA LEU A 176 -5.53 -5.85 -6.08
C LEU A 176 -5.38 -6.25 -4.61
N GLN A 177 -4.41 -7.11 -4.34
CA GLN A 177 -3.99 -7.44 -2.97
C GLN A 177 -2.53 -7.08 -2.79
N GLU A 178 -2.27 -6.14 -1.88
CA GLU A 178 -0.92 -5.85 -1.43
C GLU A 178 -0.37 -7.00 -0.60
N MET A 179 0.90 -7.35 -0.85
CA MET A 179 1.65 -8.24 0.02
C MET A 179 3.13 -7.84 0.07
N SER A 180 3.72 -7.98 1.25
CA SER A 180 5.11 -7.61 1.52
C SER A 180 5.98 -8.86 1.54
N LEU A 181 6.71 -9.09 0.46
CA LEU A 181 7.69 -10.18 0.36
C LEU A 181 9.10 -9.61 0.26
N GLY A 182 10.01 -10.13 1.10
CA GLY A 182 11.42 -9.74 1.07
C GLY A 182 11.67 -8.28 1.41
N ILE A 183 10.86 -7.69 2.28
CA ILE A 183 11.05 -6.32 2.73
C ILE A 183 12.27 -6.26 3.65
N HIS A 184 13.10 -5.24 3.46
CA HIS A 184 14.41 -5.10 4.10
C HIS A 184 14.38 -5.03 5.64
N TYR A 185 13.25 -4.68 6.26
CA TYR A 185 13.12 -4.68 7.72
C TYR A 185 12.75 -6.06 8.29
N ASN A 186 12.41 -7.04 7.46
CA ASN A 186 12.15 -8.41 7.87
C ASN A 186 13.49 -9.18 7.98
N VAL A 187 14.25 -8.93 9.03
CA VAL A 187 15.56 -9.56 9.23
C VAL A 187 15.38 -11.00 9.73
N GLY A 188 15.77 -11.96 8.89
CA GLY A 188 15.73 -13.39 9.23
C GLY A 188 14.37 -14.08 9.16
N HIS A 189 13.31 -13.33 8.88
CA HIS A 189 11.94 -13.83 8.72
C HIS A 189 11.25 -13.11 7.57
N ASP A 190 10.30 -13.76 6.94
CA ASP A 190 9.41 -13.16 5.95
C ASP A 190 7.95 -13.46 6.30
N LEU A 191 7.02 -12.87 5.55
CA LEU A 191 5.57 -13.02 5.69
C LEU A 191 5.15 -14.48 5.97
N LEU A 192 5.71 -15.44 5.24
CA LEU A 192 5.32 -16.85 5.28
C LEU A 192 6.06 -17.66 6.35
N SER A 193 7.02 -17.08 7.07
CA SER A 193 7.87 -17.81 8.03
C SER A 193 7.11 -18.34 9.26
N PHE A 194 5.90 -17.85 9.51
CA PHE A 194 5.11 -18.18 10.70
C PHE A 194 3.84 -19.00 10.40
N VAL A 195 3.74 -19.58 9.21
CA VAL A 195 2.65 -20.51 8.85
C VAL A 195 3.21 -21.91 8.65
N THR A 196 2.44 -22.93 9.04
CA THR A 196 2.85 -24.33 8.89
C THR A 196 2.81 -24.80 7.45
N ASP A 197 1.87 -24.25 6.66
CA ASP A 197 1.75 -24.46 5.23
C ASP A 197 1.63 -23.10 4.54
N PRO A 198 2.63 -22.67 3.75
CA PRO A 198 2.60 -21.40 3.03
C PRO A 198 1.73 -21.41 1.77
N ALA A 199 1.31 -22.58 1.26
CA ALA A 199 0.60 -22.68 -0.02
C ALA A 199 -0.64 -21.78 -0.12
N PRO A 200 -1.50 -21.64 0.92
CA PRO A 200 -2.67 -20.74 0.86
C PRO A 200 -2.33 -19.25 0.73
N LEU A 201 -1.09 -18.86 1.01
CA LEU A 201 -0.62 -17.47 0.94
C LEU A 201 0.51 -17.29 -0.09
N THR A 202 0.72 -18.28 -0.94
CA THR A 202 1.74 -18.22 -1.99
C THR A 202 1.08 -17.87 -3.32
N ALA A 203 1.57 -16.80 -3.95
CA ALA A 203 1.07 -16.39 -5.25
C ALA A 203 1.49 -17.40 -6.35
N VAL A 204 0.55 -17.74 -7.22
CA VAL A 204 0.76 -18.56 -8.42
C VAL A 204 0.33 -17.75 -9.61
N ASP A 205 1.21 -17.54 -10.56
CA ASP A 205 0.96 -16.73 -11.76
C ASP A 205 0.37 -15.33 -11.44
N GLY A 206 0.83 -14.73 -10.34
CA GLY A 206 0.37 -13.42 -9.90
C GLY A 206 -0.95 -13.39 -9.12
N PHE A 207 -1.55 -14.55 -8.85
CA PHE A 207 -2.80 -14.67 -8.10
C PHE A 207 -2.59 -15.39 -6.78
N LEU A 208 -3.27 -14.92 -5.73
CA LEU A 208 -3.38 -15.63 -4.46
C LEU A 208 -4.66 -16.47 -4.44
N PRO A 209 -4.59 -17.74 -4.01
CA PRO A 209 -5.78 -18.51 -3.76
C PRO A 209 -6.56 -17.91 -2.59
N ILE A 210 -7.88 -18.11 -2.57
CA ILE A 210 -8.67 -17.81 -1.37
C ILE A 210 -8.47 -18.97 -0.40
N PRO A 211 -7.93 -18.74 0.82
CA PRO A 211 -7.72 -19.81 1.78
C PRO A 211 -9.05 -20.46 2.20
N GLU A 212 -9.08 -21.78 2.17
CA GLU A 212 -10.26 -22.59 2.53
C GLU A 212 -10.09 -23.24 3.91
N GLY A 213 -11.20 -23.57 4.57
CA GLY A 213 -11.23 -24.27 5.85
C GLY A 213 -11.75 -23.40 6.99
N HIS A 214 -11.46 -23.82 8.22
CA HIS A 214 -11.95 -23.12 9.42
C HIS A 214 -11.16 -21.82 9.70
N GLY A 215 -11.85 -20.83 10.22
CA GLY A 215 -11.25 -19.54 10.57
C GLY A 215 -10.76 -18.79 9.31
N LEU A 216 -9.49 -18.44 9.28
CA LEU A 216 -8.86 -17.76 8.14
C LEU A 216 -8.31 -18.72 7.07
N GLY A 217 -8.49 -20.04 7.26
CA GLY A 217 -7.98 -21.03 6.32
C GLY A 217 -6.46 -21.24 6.34
N ILE A 218 -5.79 -20.78 7.39
CA ILE A 218 -4.35 -20.94 7.60
C ILE A 218 -4.07 -21.48 9.02
N THR A 219 -2.92 -22.10 9.19
CA THR A 219 -2.44 -22.55 10.51
C THR A 219 -1.13 -21.88 10.84
N ILE A 220 -1.08 -21.21 11.99
CA ILE A 220 0.11 -20.53 12.48
C ILE A 220 1.06 -21.53 13.14
N ASP A 221 2.35 -21.45 12.84
CA ASP A 221 3.41 -22.12 13.61
C ASP A 221 3.66 -21.35 14.91
N GLU A 222 2.91 -21.69 15.94
CA GLU A 222 3.01 -21.05 17.26
C GLU A 222 4.40 -21.22 17.88
N ALA A 223 5.09 -22.33 17.60
CA ALA A 223 6.44 -22.57 18.11
C ALA A 223 7.45 -21.60 17.49
N ALA A 224 7.37 -21.39 16.17
CA ALA A 224 8.21 -20.41 15.47
C ALA A 224 7.93 -18.97 15.93
N VAL A 225 6.66 -18.60 16.16
CA VAL A 225 6.29 -17.27 16.68
C VAL A 225 6.86 -17.07 18.08
N ARG A 226 6.73 -18.06 18.96
CA ARG A 226 7.26 -18.00 20.34
C ARG A 226 8.77 -17.92 20.37
N GLU A 227 9.45 -18.63 19.49
CA GLU A 227 10.90 -18.57 19.35
C GLU A 227 11.36 -17.20 18.84
N ALA A 228 10.72 -16.67 17.82
CA ALA A 228 11.01 -15.32 17.31
C ALA A 228 10.80 -14.24 18.39
N HIS A 229 9.77 -14.39 19.23
CA HIS A 229 9.49 -13.47 20.34
C HIS A 229 10.59 -13.47 21.41
N ARG A 230 11.33 -14.56 21.58
CA ARG A 230 12.45 -14.63 22.55
C ARG A 230 13.67 -13.86 22.09
N ALA A 231 13.81 -13.63 20.79
CA ALA A 231 14.90 -12.83 20.26
C ALA A 231 14.74 -11.38 20.73
N PRO A 232 15.77 -10.73 21.31
CA PRO A 232 15.66 -9.35 21.73
C PRO A 232 15.48 -8.45 20.53
N HIS A 233 14.29 -7.91 20.35
CA HIS A 233 13.97 -6.98 19.30
C HIS A 233 13.75 -5.58 19.88
N ARG A 234 14.69 -4.67 19.63
CA ARG A 234 14.62 -3.27 20.06
C ARG A 234 14.39 -2.37 18.84
N TRP A 235 13.26 -2.57 18.20
CA TRP A 235 12.90 -1.67 17.11
C TRP A 235 12.45 -0.31 17.66
N ARG A 236 12.93 0.74 17.02
CA ARG A 236 12.48 2.12 17.26
C ARG A 236 12.06 2.71 15.95
N ASN A 237 10.99 3.49 15.97
CA ASN A 237 10.61 4.28 14.81
C ASN A 237 11.78 5.15 14.36
N PRO A 238 12.08 5.20 13.06
CA PRO A 238 13.02 6.16 12.54
C PRO A 238 12.56 7.58 12.92
N VAL A 239 13.50 8.41 13.29
CA VAL A 239 13.24 9.84 13.49
C VAL A 239 13.65 10.54 12.21
N TRP A 240 12.66 10.94 11.43
CA TRP A 240 12.87 11.66 10.19
C TRP A 240 13.28 13.10 10.48
N ARG A 241 14.23 13.63 9.72
CA ARG A 241 14.73 14.98 9.88
C ARG A 241 14.92 15.64 8.54
N TYR A 242 14.66 16.94 8.50
CA TYR A 242 15.07 17.79 7.40
C TYR A 242 16.59 18.01 7.42
N ARG A 243 17.13 18.60 6.35
CA ARG A 243 18.59 18.85 6.22
C ARG A 243 19.16 19.76 7.31
N ASP A 244 18.34 20.63 7.87
CA ASP A 244 18.70 21.53 8.98
C ASP A 244 18.69 20.84 10.35
N GLY A 245 18.32 19.55 10.39
CA GLY A 245 18.24 18.74 11.61
C GLY A 245 16.92 18.87 12.37
N SER A 246 15.98 19.70 11.94
CA SER A 246 14.65 19.77 12.51
C SER A 246 13.85 18.48 12.23
N PHE A 247 12.82 18.21 13.03
CA PHE A 247 11.98 17.05 12.84
C PHE A 247 11.15 17.19 11.56
N ALA A 248 11.17 16.16 10.74
CA ALA A 248 10.21 15.99 9.67
C ALA A 248 9.04 15.17 10.20
N GLU A 249 7.86 15.75 10.16
CA GLU A 249 6.62 15.09 10.49
C GLU A 249 6.07 14.35 9.26
N TRP A 250 5.49 13.17 9.51
CA TRP A 250 4.80 12.40 8.48
C TRP A 250 3.85 11.36 9.09
#